data_a3df7bc4402ac2757861333fe6aded99
#
_entry.id   a3df7bc4402ac2757861333fe6aded99
#
_cell.length_a   1.000
_cell.length_b   1.000
_cell.length_c   1.000
_cell.angle_alpha   90.00
_cell.angle_beta   90.00
_cell.angle_gamma   90.00
#
_symmetry.space_group_name_H-M   'P 1'
#
loop_
_entity.id
_entity.type
_entity.pdbx_description
1 polymer ?
#
loop_
_entity_poly.entity_id
_entity_poly.type
_entity_poly.pdbx_seq_one_letter_code
_entity_poly.pdbx_strand_id
1 'polypeptide(L)'
;LTEPEADPAAKTKPTYYVVIDAEKNEAALNTDAERGLIDFEGEVNGIKVRSAFLYLKDSAFSSTMDEYAEICGVPRETIEDVAREFTSHGVKAATTGLGSTAASNGVSSMAAYTFLNALIGSNQMLGGMVARRVGAATTADGKRYKLSTIAGKPALTDAKNCQNIGRTKRIWKKTDEYKNRVAAGETDPKPLLPWFSHTGVSDNQALISALCKYPYQAKIVMSWMTNTLQATSGLLRDSVLERMKDTSIIPLHIACDVVIGEHAQYADYIVPDTNPFESFGVVTNEGFFKSKGNSVRWPAKTPETIEISGGRHASFEAFCCDVAKVCDMPGFGDDAVTDVDGKTWPLNDACDFFLKAVANLAYDATPVDDVASEDMKLQALDNLPEAWKNAVSEEEWPKVLNVLSRGGRFWPMEDCIGKNGAIKYATENLTHFYSNRKATDANPYTGEKLSGTLTNDPERFAYN
;
A
#
# COMPACT_ATOMS: atom_id res chain seq x y z
N LEU A 1 -27.87 22.07 13.43
CA LEU A 1 -27.26 20.76 13.58
C LEU A 1 -26.07 20.87 14.51
N THR A 2 -26.07 20.13 15.61
CA THR A 2 -24.91 20.01 16.53
C THR A 2 -24.23 18.67 16.30
N GLU A 3 -22.89 18.70 16.19
CA GLU A 3 -22.14 17.45 16.17
C GLU A 3 -22.43 16.66 17.49
N PRO A 4 -22.61 15.34 17.41
CA PRO A 4 -22.69 14.49 18.60
C PRO A 4 -21.44 14.67 19.46
N GLU A 5 -21.62 14.54 20.77
CA GLU A 5 -20.51 14.63 21.72
C GLU A 5 -19.46 13.55 21.38
N ALA A 6 -18.21 13.96 21.28
CA ALA A 6 -17.15 13.02 20.89
C ALA A 6 -16.91 12.01 22.00
N ASP A 7 -16.91 10.72 21.65
CA ASP A 7 -16.48 9.67 22.57
C ASP A 7 -15.02 9.92 23.00
N PRO A 8 -14.76 10.19 24.28
CA PRO A 8 -13.40 10.46 24.77
C PRO A 8 -12.47 9.26 24.63
N ALA A 9 -13.00 8.05 24.41
CA ALA A 9 -12.21 6.84 24.17
C ALA A 9 -11.92 6.60 22.69
N ALA A 10 -12.52 7.36 21.77
CA ALA A 10 -12.30 7.20 20.34
C ALA A 10 -10.90 7.68 19.94
N LYS A 11 -10.13 6.80 19.29
CA LYS A 11 -8.77 7.12 18.79
C LYS A 11 -8.76 8.18 17.67
N THR A 12 -9.91 8.40 17.03
CA THR A 12 -10.09 9.39 15.96
C THR A 12 -11.42 10.07 16.12
N LYS A 13 -11.45 11.41 15.96
CA LYS A 13 -12.70 12.17 15.96
C LYS A 13 -13.51 11.82 14.72
N PRO A 14 -14.77 11.37 14.84
CA PRO A 14 -15.61 11.12 13.67
C PRO A 14 -15.87 12.43 12.91
N THR A 15 -15.96 12.32 11.60
CA THR A 15 -16.30 13.46 10.74
C THR A 15 -17.77 13.32 10.33
N TYR A 16 -18.54 14.35 10.62
CA TYR A 16 -19.96 14.43 10.26
C TYR A 16 -20.14 15.31 9.03
N TYR A 17 -21.11 14.94 8.22
CA TYR A 17 -21.50 15.69 7.01
C TYR A 17 -22.96 16.04 7.10
N VAL A 18 -23.31 17.23 6.61
CA VAL A 18 -24.70 17.64 6.47
C VAL A 18 -25.22 17.12 5.14
N VAL A 19 -26.35 16.45 5.19
CA VAL A 19 -27.11 15.98 4.03
C VAL A 19 -28.54 16.55 4.11
N ILE A 20 -29.25 16.58 3.00
CA ILE A 20 -30.69 16.81 3.01
C ILE A 20 -31.34 15.43 3.02
N ASP A 21 -32.03 15.11 4.11
CA ASP A 21 -32.77 13.86 4.24
C ASP A 21 -33.83 13.78 3.12
N ALA A 22 -33.75 12.73 2.32
CA ALA A 22 -34.60 12.59 1.14
C ALA A 22 -36.08 12.33 1.48
N GLU A 23 -36.39 11.88 2.70
CA GLU A 23 -37.74 11.60 3.15
C GLU A 23 -38.39 12.84 3.82
N LYS A 24 -37.60 13.55 4.62
CA LYS A 24 -38.07 14.70 5.40
C LYS A 24 -37.87 16.03 4.67
N ASN A 25 -37.00 16.06 3.64
CA ASN A 25 -36.57 17.25 2.93
C ASN A 25 -35.99 18.33 3.87
N GLU A 26 -35.28 17.91 4.91
CA GLU A 26 -34.65 18.74 5.92
C GLU A 26 -33.17 18.40 6.07
N ALA A 27 -32.40 19.39 6.54
CA ALA A 27 -30.99 19.16 6.81
C ALA A 27 -30.79 18.23 8.02
N ALA A 28 -30.01 17.18 7.84
CA ALA A 28 -29.67 16.19 8.86
C ALA A 28 -28.18 15.87 8.85
N LEU A 29 -27.67 15.23 9.88
CA LEU A 29 -26.35 14.60 9.80
C LEU A 29 -26.44 13.33 8.96
N ASN A 30 -25.34 12.98 8.29
CA ASN A 30 -25.27 11.77 7.48
C ASN A 30 -25.44 10.46 8.30
N THR A 31 -25.34 10.54 9.62
CA THR A 31 -25.61 9.44 10.55
C THR A 31 -27.10 9.28 10.88
N ASP A 32 -27.87 10.33 10.68
CA ASP A 32 -29.27 10.43 11.13
C ASP A 32 -30.28 10.33 9.97
N ALA A 33 -29.78 10.38 8.74
CA ALA A 33 -30.56 10.21 7.53
C ALA A 33 -30.26 8.87 6.86
N GLU A 34 -31.29 8.10 6.52
CA GLU A 34 -31.14 6.84 5.79
C GLU A 34 -30.73 7.10 4.33
N ARG A 35 -31.27 8.16 3.73
CA ARG A 35 -30.98 8.59 2.36
C ARG A 35 -30.83 10.09 2.29
N GLY A 36 -29.78 10.55 1.62
CA GLY A 36 -29.57 11.96 1.30
C GLY A 36 -29.94 12.29 -0.16
N LEU A 37 -30.46 13.49 -0.40
CA LEU A 37 -30.59 14.02 -1.76
C LEU A 37 -29.20 14.28 -2.34
N ILE A 38 -28.95 13.77 -3.54
CA ILE A 38 -27.66 13.94 -4.22
C ILE A 38 -27.58 15.24 -5.06
N ASP A 39 -28.70 15.76 -5.52
CA ASP A 39 -28.80 16.91 -6.42
C ASP A 39 -29.48 18.11 -5.76
N PHE A 40 -28.98 18.52 -4.61
CA PHE A 40 -29.51 19.64 -3.85
C PHE A 40 -28.71 20.94 -4.10
N GLU A 41 -29.43 22.01 -4.35
CA GLU A 41 -28.95 23.38 -4.30
C GLU A 41 -29.97 24.25 -3.56
N GLY A 42 -29.56 24.99 -2.54
CA GLY A 42 -30.47 25.74 -1.69
C GLY A 42 -29.77 26.42 -0.53
N GLU A 43 -30.51 26.62 0.56
CA GLU A 43 -30.02 27.27 1.77
C GLU A 43 -30.22 26.36 2.98
N VAL A 44 -29.20 26.25 3.82
CA VAL A 44 -29.22 25.54 5.09
C VAL A 44 -28.73 26.50 6.18
N ASN A 45 -29.58 26.81 7.15
CA ASN A 45 -29.30 27.74 8.24
C ASN A 45 -28.76 29.11 7.78
N GLY A 46 -29.31 29.67 6.72
CA GLY A 46 -28.88 30.96 6.17
C GLY A 46 -27.61 30.90 5.29
N ILE A 47 -27.07 29.68 5.06
CA ILE A 47 -25.88 29.46 4.24
C ILE A 47 -26.31 28.85 2.91
N LYS A 48 -25.93 29.47 1.80
CA LYS A 48 -26.12 28.88 0.48
C LYS A 48 -25.21 27.66 0.33
N VAL A 49 -25.81 26.54 0.00
CA VAL A 49 -25.13 25.27 -0.15
C VAL A 49 -25.48 24.62 -1.49
N ARG A 50 -24.55 23.83 -2.00
CA ARG A 50 -24.71 23.05 -3.20
C ARG A 50 -24.06 21.68 -3.01
N SER A 51 -24.75 20.61 -3.43
CA SER A 51 -24.20 19.26 -3.27
C SER A 51 -22.99 19.02 -4.15
N ALA A 52 -22.08 18.17 -3.68
CA ALA A 52 -20.87 17.80 -4.43
C ALA A 52 -21.21 17.14 -5.78
N PHE A 53 -22.33 16.43 -5.86
CA PHE A 53 -22.80 15.79 -7.09
C PHE A 53 -23.09 16.84 -8.20
N LEU A 54 -23.65 17.98 -7.87
CA LEU A 54 -23.92 19.02 -8.87
C LEU A 54 -22.65 19.60 -9.48
N TYR A 55 -21.57 19.72 -8.70
CA TYR A 55 -20.26 20.11 -9.25
C TYR A 55 -19.69 19.05 -10.19
N LEU A 56 -19.83 17.78 -9.82
CA LEU A 56 -19.43 16.66 -10.68
C LEU A 56 -20.24 16.65 -11.98
N LYS A 57 -21.55 16.86 -11.87
CA LYS A 57 -22.48 16.95 -13.02
C LYS A 57 -22.08 18.09 -13.95
N ASP A 58 -21.86 19.30 -13.44
CA ASP A 58 -21.43 20.43 -14.25
C ASP A 58 -20.09 20.14 -14.96
N SER A 59 -19.15 19.54 -14.28
CA SER A 59 -17.88 19.14 -14.89
C SER A 59 -18.07 18.08 -15.98
N ALA A 60 -18.91 17.07 -15.75
CA ALA A 60 -19.18 16.01 -16.74
C ALA A 60 -19.94 16.55 -17.98
N PHE A 61 -20.74 17.59 -17.83
CA PHE A 61 -21.49 18.22 -18.91
C PHE A 61 -20.82 19.50 -19.47
N SER A 62 -19.56 19.75 -19.11
CA SER A 62 -18.81 20.90 -19.65
C SER A 62 -18.45 20.73 -21.13
N SER A 63 -18.49 19.51 -21.66
CA SER A 63 -18.37 19.19 -23.07
C SER A 63 -19.52 18.27 -23.51
N THR A 64 -19.78 18.27 -24.80
CA THR A 64 -20.77 17.36 -25.40
C THR A 64 -20.24 15.94 -25.51
N MET A 65 -21.13 14.97 -25.68
CA MET A 65 -20.73 13.57 -25.88
C MET A 65 -19.93 13.38 -27.17
N ASP A 66 -20.21 14.17 -28.21
CA ASP A 66 -19.47 14.09 -29.46
C ASP A 66 -18.04 14.61 -29.31
N GLU A 67 -17.86 15.71 -28.55
CA GLU A 67 -16.51 16.20 -28.19
C GLU A 67 -15.74 15.20 -27.36
N TYR A 68 -16.37 14.55 -26.40
CA TYR A 68 -15.71 13.48 -25.61
C TYR A 68 -15.33 12.28 -26.48
N ALA A 69 -16.21 11.88 -27.42
CA ALA A 69 -15.94 10.79 -28.36
C ALA A 69 -14.72 11.10 -29.24
N GLU A 70 -14.64 12.34 -29.74
CA GLU A 70 -13.50 12.81 -30.54
C GLU A 70 -12.20 12.81 -29.73
N ILE A 71 -12.21 13.39 -28.51
CA ILE A 71 -11.03 13.46 -27.63
C ILE A 71 -10.54 12.05 -27.26
N CYS A 72 -11.46 11.13 -26.96
CA CYS A 72 -11.12 9.77 -26.56
C CYS A 72 -10.78 8.86 -27.73
N GLY A 73 -11.11 9.24 -28.95
CA GLY A 73 -10.98 8.38 -30.15
C GLY A 73 -11.89 7.15 -30.11
N VAL A 74 -13.02 7.23 -29.41
CA VAL A 74 -14.02 6.16 -29.25
C VAL A 74 -15.36 6.63 -29.77
N PRO A 75 -16.07 5.85 -30.61
CA PRO A 75 -17.38 6.23 -31.10
C PRO A 75 -18.36 6.53 -29.97
N ARG A 76 -19.16 7.57 -30.14
CA ARG A 76 -20.20 7.96 -29.17
C ARG A 76 -21.12 6.81 -28.79
N GLU A 77 -21.60 6.06 -29.78
CA GLU A 77 -22.48 4.90 -29.58
C GLU A 77 -21.84 3.87 -28.64
N THR A 78 -20.53 3.60 -28.81
CA THR A 78 -19.79 2.68 -27.92
C THR A 78 -19.76 3.20 -26.49
N ILE A 79 -19.54 4.49 -26.26
CA ILE A 79 -19.54 5.08 -24.92
C ILE A 79 -20.94 4.94 -24.27
N GLU A 80 -21.99 5.23 -25.04
CA GLU A 80 -23.37 5.12 -24.57
C GLU A 80 -23.77 3.68 -24.27
N ASP A 81 -23.36 2.72 -25.10
CA ASP A 81 -23.65 1.29 -24.90
C ASP A 81 -22.95 0.75 -23.66
N VAL A 82 -21.67 1.07 -23.47
CA VAL A 82 -20.93 0.68 -22.25
C VAL A 82 -21.58 1.29 -21.01
N ALA A 83 -22.02 2.54 -21.07
CA ALA A 83 -22.71 3.19 -19.93
C ALA A 83 -24.06 2.51 -19.62
N ARG A 84 -24.85 2.13 -20.64
CA ARG A 84 -26.11 1.40 -20.47
C ARG A 84 -25.86 0.01 -19.87
N GLU A 85 -24.88 -0.71 -20.40
CA GLU A 85 -24.50 -2.03 -19.89
C GLU A 85 -24.05 -1.94 -18.44
N PHE A 86 -23.12 -1.03 -18.10
CA PHE A 86 -22.62 -0.84 -16.75
C PHE A 86 -23.73 -0.52 -15.75
N THR A 87 -24.67 0.34 -16.10
CA THR A 87 -25.79 0.73 -15.22
C THR A 87 -26.89 -0.32 -15.13
N SER A 88 -27.00 -1.23 -16.09
CA SER A 88 -28.03 -2.29 -16.11
C SER A 88 -27.86 -3.32 -15.00
N HIS A 89 -26.65 -3.49 -14.47
CA HIS A 89 -26.34 -4.45 -13.42
C HIS A 89 -26.51 -3.90 -11.99
N GLY A 90 -26.90 -2.64 -11.84
CA GLY A 90 -27.07 -1.98 -10.54
C GLY A 90 -25.79 -2.09 -9.70
N VAL A 91 -25.94 -2.42 -8.41
CA VAL A 91 -24.80 -2.52 -7.47
C VAL A 91 -23.84 -3.69 -7.74
N LYS A 92 -24.15 -4.56 -8.70
CA LYS A 92 -23.35 -5.74 -9.03
C LYS A 92 -22.35 -5.50 -10.19
N ALA A 93 -22.17 -4.26 -10.57
CA ALA A 93 -21.11 -3.87 -11.52
C ALA A 93 -19.97 -3.18 -10.77
N ALA A 94 -18.79 -3.23 -11.33
CA ALA A 94 -17.61 -2.54 -10.82
C ALA A 94 -16.69 -2.14 -11.96
N THR A 95 -16.07 -0.99 -11.84
CA THR A 95 -15.02 -0.53 -12.75
C THR A 95 -13.77 -0.12 -11.99
N THR A 96 -12.61 -0.35 -12.58
CA THR A 96 -11.32 0.07 -12.06
C THR A 96 -10.36 0.35 -13.22
N GLY A 97 -9.39 1.18 -12.99
CA GLY A 97 -8.44 1.59 -14.02
C GLY A 97 -7.04 1.74 -13.48
N LEU A 98 -6.45 0.65 -12.94
CA LEU A 98 -5.13 0.70 -12.34
C LEU A 98 -4.08 1.30 -13.29
N GLY A 99 -4.07 0.90 -14.55
CA GLY A 99 -3.13 1.40 -15.55
C GLY A 99 -3.25 2.89 -15.83
N SER A 100 -4.48 3.42 -15.84
CA SER A 100 -4.72 4.86 -16.07
C SER A 100 -4.27 5.74 -14.91
N THR A 101 -4.05 5.18 -13.72
CA THR A 101 -3.56 5.92 -12.55
C THR A 101 -2.06 6.20 -12.60
N ALA A 102 -1.34 5.54 -13.50
CA ALA A 102 0.09 5.77 -13.72
C ALA A 102 0.38 6.95 -14.68
N ALA A 103 -0.65 7.67 -15.11
CA ALA A 103 -0.53 8.87 -15.96
C ALA A 103 -0.46 10.15 -15.13
N SER A 104 -0.07 11.26 -15.75
CA SER A 104 0.04 12.57 -15.09
C SER A 104 -1.28 13.07 -14.48
N ASN A 105 -2.42 12.67 -15.04
CA ASN A 105 -3.76 12.95 -14.51
C ASN A 105 -4.38 11.77 -13.74
N GLY A 106 -3.57 10.83 -13.27
CA GLY A 106 -4.01 9.57 -12.64
C GLY A 106 -4.94 9.76 -11.45
N VAL A 107 -4.78 10.83 -10.67
CA VAL A 107 -5.69 11.16 -9.56
C VAL A 107 -7.10 11.43 -10.06
N SER A 108 -7.25 12.21 -11.13
CA SER A 108 -8.55 12.51 -11.74
C SER A 108 -9.19 11.26 -12.35
N SER A 109 -8.40 10.43 -13.02
CA SER A 109 -8.86 9.16 -13.57
C SER A 109 -9.35 8.20 -12.47
N MET A 110 -8.61 8.07 -11.36
CA MET A 110 -9.04 7.26 -10.23
C MET A 110 -10.31 7.80 -9.57
N ALA A 111 -10.43 9.12 -9.45
CA ALA A 111 -11.64 9.75 -8.94
C ALA A 111 -12.85 9.43 -9.85
N ALA A 112 -12.67 9.49 -11.17
CA ALA A 112 -13.74 9.16 -12.13
C ALA A 112 -14.22 7.70 -11.97
N TYR A 113 -13.31 6.73 -11.88
CA TYR A 113 -13.69 5.32 -11.62
C TYR A 113 -14.44 5.17 -10.29
N THR A 114 -13.96 5.86 -9.25
CA THR A 114 -14.60 5.81 -7.94
C THR A 114 -16.01 6.41 -7.99
N PHE A 115 -16.20 7.51 -8.72
CA PHE A 115 -17.53 8.11 -8.92
C PHE A 115 -18.49 7.22 -9.71
N LEU A 116 -18.03 6.56 -10.77
CA LEU A 116 -18.87 5.62 -11.51
C LEU A 116 -19.41 4.51 -10.60
N ASN A 117 -18.53 3.92 -9.77
CA ASN A 117 -18.95 2.92 -8.79
C ASN A 117 -19.90 3.50 -7.72
N ALA A 118 -19.68 4.74 -7.28
CA ALA A 118 -20.54 5.42 -6.31
C ALA A 118 -21.94 5.71 -6.88
N LEU A 119 -22.03 6.14 -8.15
CA LEU A 119 -23.30 6.47 -8.80
C LEU A 119 -24.26 5.30 -8.91
N ILE A 120 -23.74 4.08 -9.11
CA ILE A 120 -24.55 2.85 -9.13
C ILE A 120 -24.67 2.19 -7.75
N GLY A 121 -24.05 2.77 -6.70
CA GLY A 121 -24.09 2.23 -5.34
C GLY A 121 -23.28 0.95 -5.13
N SER A 122 -22.31 0.65 -6.00
CA SER A 122 -21.56 -0.61 -5.96
C SER A 122 -20.37 -0.61 -4.98
N ASN A 123 -19.99 0.54 -4.45
CA ASN A 123 -18.88 0.63 -3.50
C ASN A 123 -19.18 -0.17 -2.24
N GLN A 124 -18.26 -1.09 -1.89
CA GLN A 124 -18.34 -1.96 -0.73
C GLN A 124 -19.61 -2.84 -0.68
N MET A 125 -20.10 -3.22 -1.83
CA MET A 125 -21.24 -4.12 -1.98
C MET A 125 -20.83 -5.49 -2.49
N LEU A 126 -21.57 -6.52 -2.11
CA LEU A 126 -21.42 -7.87 -2.64
C LEU A 126 -21.65 -7.88 -4.17
N GLY A 127 -20.64 -8.25 -4.92
CA GLY A 127 -20.66 -8.22 -6.40
C GLY A 127 -20.26 -6.88 -6.99
N GLY A 128 -20.08 -5.84 -6.17
CA GLY A 128 -19.61 -4.53 -6.57
C GLY A 128 -18.12 -4.32 -6.32
N MET A 129 -17.71 -3.07 -6.21
CA MET A 129 -16.31 -2.67 -5.99
C MET A 129 -15.94 -2.76 -4.51
N VAL A 130 -14.91 -3.52 -4.18
CA VAL A 130 -14.31 -3.57 -2.85
C VAL A 130 -12.94 -2.89 -2.92
N ALA A 131 -12.84 -1.71 -2.34
CA ALA A 131 -11.71 -0.81 -2.53
C ALA A 131 -10.60 -0.95 -1.47
N ARG A 132 -10.77 -1.78 -0.44
CA ARG A 132 -9.83 -1.85 0.67
C ARG A 132 -9.49 -3.27 1.10
N ARG A 133 -8.25 -3.44 1.52
CA ARG A 133 -7.78 -4.60 2.25
C ARG A 133 -8.33 -4.63 3.67
N VAL A 134 -8.84 -5.75 4.10
CA VAL A 134 -9.32 -5.95 5.47
C VAL A 134 -8.63 -7.16 6.08
N GLY A 135 -7.57 -6.90 6.85
CA GLY A 135 -6.83 -7.95 7.55
C GLY A 135 -7.53 -8.45 8.82
N ALA A 136 -7.28 -9.68 9.18
CA ALA A 136 -7.71 -10.24 10.45
C ALA A 136 -6.84 -9.73 11.60
N ALA A 137 -5.53 -9.65 11.38
CA ALA A 137 -4.54 -9.26 12.38
C ALA A 137 -3.42 -8.43 11.78
N THR A 138 -2.69 -7.72 12.65
CA THR A 138 -1.37 -7.19 12.35
C THR A 138 -0.36 -8.33 12.55
N THR A 139 0.28 -8.76 11.47
CA THR A 139 1.18 -9.91 11.50
C THR A 139 2.56 -9.58 12.07
N ALA A 140 3.02 -8.32 11.94
CA ALA A 140 4.31 -7.89 12.45
C ALA A 140 4.36 -7.74 13.97
N ASP A 141 3.31 -7.17 14.58
CA ASP A 141 3.22 -6.97 16.03
C ASP A 141 1.92 -7.56 16.54
N GLY A 142 1.97 -8.81 16.93
CA GLY A 142 0.82 -9.55 17.40
C GLY A 142 0.90 -9.90 18.89
N LYS A 143 0.08 -10.88 19.26
CA LYS A 143 -0.04 -11.35 20.64
C LYS A 143 1.09 -12.32 21.05
N ARG A 144 1.88 -12.79 20.08
CA ARG A 144 2.98 -13.76 20.37
C ARG A 144 4.34 -13.14 20.15
N TYR A 145 4.56 -12.42 19.06
CA TYR A 145 5.86 -11.87 18.68
C TYR A 145 5.74 -10.41 18.26
N LYS A 146 6.81 -9.65 18.49
CA LYS A 146 6.97 -8.25 18.06
C LYS A 146 8.05 -8.16 16.98
N LEU A 147 7.67 -8.42 15.74
CA LEU A 147 8.60 -8.49 14.61
C LEU A 147 9.02 -7.12 14.08
N SER A 148 8.26 -6.06 14.36
CA SER A 148 8.63 -4.69 13.96
C SER A 148 9.67 -4.07 14.89
N THR A 149 9.83 -4.63 16.08
CA THR A 149 10.75 -4.15 17.12
C THR A 149 11.95 -5.09 17.18
N ILE A 150 12.91 -4.89 16.29
CA ILE A 150 14.18 -5.60 16.33
C ILE A 150 14.96 -5.11 17.56
N ALA A 151 15.36 -6.02 18.44
CA ALA A 151 16.18 -5.70 19.62
C ALA A 151 17.46 -4.99 19.16
N GLY A 152 17.80 -3.89 19.84
CA GLY A 152 19.00 -3.11 19.51
C GLY A 152 18.91 -2.38 18.17
N LYS A 153 17.73 -2.31 17.52
CA LYS A 153 17.53 -1.44 16.36
C LYS A 153 18.09 -0.05 16.70
N PRO A 154 19.11 0.42 15.94
CA PRO A 154 19.62 1.76 16.17
C PRO A 154 18.43 2.72 16.06
N ALA A 155 18.25 3.57 17.06
CA ALA A 155 17.37 4.70 16.92
C ALA A 155 17.93 5.46 15.72
N LEU A 156 17.30 5.32 14.56
CA LEU A 156 17.56 6.18 13.40
C LEU A 156 17.09 7.57 13.83
N THR A 157 17.89 8.18 14.71
CA THR A 157 17.65 9.54 15.25
C THR A 157 17.46 10.52 14.12
N ASP A 158 18.06 10.23 12.98
CA ASP A 158 17.95 10.99 11.77
C ASP A 158 16.97 10.43 10.72
N ALA A 159 16.26 9.35 11.01
CA ALA A 159 15.24 8.86 10.06
C ALA A 159 14.18 9.92 9.73
N LYS A 160 13.94 10.87 10.63
CA LYS A 160 13.11 12.06 10.37
C LYS A 160 13.82 13.07 9.44
N ASN A 161 15.13 13.07 9.39
CA ASN A 161 15.96 14.00 8.65
C ASN A 161 16.65 13.37 7.42
N CYS A 162 16.74 12.05 7.37
CA CYS A 162 17.18 11.34 6.16
C CYS A 162 16.26 11.68 5.01
N GLN A 163 16.80 12.32 3.99
CA GLN A 163 16.10 12.51 2.73
C GLN A 163 15.95 11.16 2.05
N ASN A 164 14.73 10.78 1.74
CA ASN A 164 14.50 9.66 0.85
C ASN A 164 15.12 9.98 -0.52
N ILE A 165 15.92 9.09 -1.07
CA ILE A 165 16.55 9.28 -2.38
C ILE A 165 15.50 9.51 -3.50
N GLY A 166 14.31 8.96 -3.36
CA GLY A 166 13.15 9.24 -4.22
C GLY A 166 12.54 10.63 -4.02
N ARG A 167 13.05 11.45 -3.11
CA ARG A 167 12.59 12.82 -2.84
C ARG A 167 11.10 12.94 -2.46
N THR A 168 10.55 11.93 -1.83
CA THR A 168 9.14 11.88 -1.47
C THR A 168 8.91 12.17 0.01
N LYS A 169 7.69 12.54 0.38
CA LYS A 169 7.22 12.76 1.75
C LYS A 169 7.93 13.87 2.54
N ARG A 170 8.76 14.69 1.89
CA ARG A 170 9.45 15.81 2.52
C ARG A 170 9.09 17.13 1.88
N ILE A 171 9.00 18.14 2.68
CA ILE A 171 8.77 19.51 2.25
C ILE A 171 10.13 20.11 1.91
N TRP A 172 10.30 20.57 0.68
CA TRP A 172 11.58 21.10 0.19
C TRP A 172 12.15 22.19 1.10
N LYS A 173 11.37 23.21 1.44
CA LYS A 173 11.82 24.32 2.30
C LYS A 173 12.22 23.92 3.72
N LYS A 174 11.89 22.71 4.17
CA LYS A 174 12.29 22.17 5.46
C LYS A 174 13.56 21.31 5.41
N THR A 175 14.09 21.05 4.21
CA THR A 175 15.31 20.26 4.05
C THR A 175 16.54 21.04 4.47
N ASP A 176 17.58 20.34 4.89
CA ASP A 176 18.83 21.00 5.27
C ASP A 176 19.55 21.56 4.01
N GLU A 177 19.38 20.93 2.84
CA GLU A 177 19.90 21.48 1.59
C GLU A 177 19.32 22.88 1.32
N TYR A 178 17.98 23.04 1.38
CA TYR A 178 17.35 24.35 1.19
C TYR A 178 17.90 25.37 2.19
N LYS A 179 17.93 25.02 3.48
CA LYS A 179 18.42 25.93 4.54
C LYS A 179 19.89 26.34 4.31
N ASN A 180 20.75 25.38 3.96
CA ASN A 180 22.17 25.62 3.71
C ASN A 180 22.39 26.53 2.50
N ARG A 181 21.63 26.32 1.42
CA ARG A 181 21.71 27.14 0.22
C ARG A 181 21.20 28.56 0.44
N VAL A 182 20.12 28.71 1.23
CA VAL A 182 19.65 30.03 1.66
C VAL A 182 20.69 30.72 2.56
N ALA A 183 21.31 29.99 3.51
CA ALA A 183 22.36 30.52 4.34
C ALA A 183 23.62 30.91 3.53
N ALA A 184 23.85 30.27 2.41
CA ALA A 184 24.92 30.63 1.46
C ALA A 184 24.55 31.80 0.53
N GLY A 185 23.37 32.42 0.68
CA GLY A 185 22.94 33.61 -0.03
C GLY A 185 22.03 33.36 -1.26
N GLU A 186 21.62 32.11 -1.52
CA GLU A 186 20.67 31.83 -2.60
C GLU A 186 19.25 32.29 -2.23
N THR A 187 18.59 32.95 -3.18
CA THR A 187 17.20 33.39 -3.02
C THR A 187 16.28 32.29 -3.53
N ASP A 188 15.46 31.69 -2.63
CA ASP A 188 14.48 30.63 -2.92
C ASP A 188 15.03 29.52 -3.84
N PRO A 189 16.09 28.82 -3.40
CA PRO A 189 16.71 27.77 -4.23
C PRO A 189 15.72 26.67 -4.58
N LYS A 190 15.77 26.18 -5.81
CA LYS A 190 14.96 25.06 -6.30
C LYS A 190 15.76 23.76 -6.19
N PRO A 191 15.09 22.59 -5.94
CA PRO A 191 15.79 21.32 -5.98
C PRO A 191 16.37 21.03 -7.38
N LEU A 192 17.44 20.28 -7.42
CA LEU A 192 18.11 19.93 -8.70
C LEU A 192 17.29 18.97 -9.57
N LEU A 193 16.45 18.16 -8.94
CA LEU A 193 15.57 17.22 -9.61
C LEU A 193 14.14 17.40 -9.10
N PRO A 194 13.10 16.98 -9.85
CA PRO A 194 11.70 17.12 -9.44
C PRO A 194 11.45 16.61 -8.02
N TRP A 195 10.59 17.28 -7.29
CA TRP A 195 10.27 17.00 -5.90
C TRP A 195 8.81 16.62 -5.75
N PHE A 196 8.54 15.41 -5.20
CA PHE A 196 7.20 14.87 -5.08
C PHE A 196 6.76 14.77 -3.62
N SER A 197 5.55 15.20 -3.30
CA SER A 197 5.03 15.19 -1.93
C SER A 197 3.99 14.11 -1.66
N HIS A 198 3.31 13.62 -2.68
CA HIS A 198 2.09 12.81 -2.51
C HIS A 198 2.28 11.33 -2.75
N THR A 199 3.26 10.97 -3.56
CA THR A 199 3.53 9.57 -3.87
C THR A 199 4.41 8.93 -2.82
N GLY A 200 4.33 7.62 -2.69
CA GLY A 200 5.40 6.82 -2.12
C GLY A 200 6.70 7.01 -2.90
N VAL A 201 7.70 6.22 -2.61
CA VAL A 201 8.93 6.18 -3.42
C VAL A 201 8.55 5.81 -4.85
N SER A 202 8.99 6.61 -5.80
CA SER A 202 8.93 6.25 -7.21
C SER A 202 10.27 5.59 -7.56
N ASP A 203 10.25 4.34 -7.95
CA ASP A 203 11.45 3.57 -8.27
C ASP A 203 12.25 4.24 -9.39
N ASN A 204 11.55 4.79 -10.38
CA ASN A 204 12.15 5.55 -11.46
C ASN A 204 12.95 6.76 -10.96
N GLN A 205 12.38 7.51 -10.01
CA GLN A 205 13.03 8.67 -9.43
C GLN A 205 14.17 8.28 -8.49
N ALA A 206 14.08 7.14 -7.82
CA ALA A 206 15.14 6.62 -6.98
C ALA A 206 16.38 6.29 -7.79
N LEU A 207 16.23 5.60 -8.93
CA LEU A 207 17.33 5.30 -9.85
C LEU A 207 17.99 6.57 -10.37
N ILE A 208 17.21 7.52 -10.93
CA ILE A 208 17.75 8.78 -11.45
C ILE A 208 18.47 9.58 -10.36
N SER A 209 17.93 9.62 -9.15
CA SER A 209 18.57 10.30 -8.02
C SER A 209 19.90 9.66 -7.65
N ALA A 210 19.96 8.33 -7.57
CA ALA A 210 21.21 7.61 -7.31
C ALA A 210 22.26 7.92 -8.38
N LEU A 211 21.87 7.89 -9.65
CA LEU A 211 22.76 8.19 -10.79
C LEU A 211 23.20 9.65 -10.84
N CYS A 212 22.41 10.58 -10.34
CA CYS A 212 22.76 12.00 -10.21
C CYS A 212 23.49 12.33 -8.91
N LYS A 213 23.73 11.35 -8.04
CA LYS A 213 24.27 11.54 -6.68
C LYS A 213 23.47 12.58 -5.87
N TYR A 214 22.16 12.61 -6.06
CA TYR A 214 21.28 13.61 -5.47
C TYR A 214 20.10 12.96 -4.75
N PRO A 215 19.73 13.40 -3.55
CA PRO A 215 20.34 14.46 -2.73
C PRO A 215 21.68 14.09 -2.08
N TYR A 216 22.11 12.85 -2.23
CA TYR A 216 23.39 12.33 -1.76
C TYR A 216 23.86 11.16 -2.65
N GLN A 217 25.13 10.79 -2.53
CA GLN A 217 25.64 9.62 -3.22
C GLN A 217 25.22 8.33 -2.50
N ALA A 218 24.52 7.44 -3.19
CA ALA A 218 24.31 6.08 -2.73
C ALA A 218 25.61 5.29 -2.87
N LYS A 219 26.12 4.71 -1.78
CA LYS A 219 27.31 3.85 -1.81
C LYS A 219 26.99 2.42 -2.21
N ILE A 220 25.80 1.96 -1.84
CA ILE A 220 25.28 0.64 -2.18
C ILE A 220 23.86 0.85 -2.72
N VAL A 221 23.59 0.29 -3.88
CA VAL A 221 22.25 0.16 -4.44
C VAL A 221 21.90 -1.33 -4.43
N MET A 222 20.79 -1.68 -3.80
CA MET A 222 20.25 -3.02 -3.84
C MET A 222 18.88 -2.97 -4.52
N SER A 223 18.76 -3.70 -5.62
CA SER A 223 17.51 -3.86 -6.35
C SER A 223 16.92 -5.25 -6.06
N TRP A 224 15.64 -5.30 -5.74
CA TRP A 224 14.93 -6.54 -5.50
C TRP A 224 13.65 -6.58 -6.34
N MET A 225 13.51 -7.66 -7.15
CA MET A 225 12.36 -7.90 -8.02
C MET A 225 11.94 -6.67 -8.83
N THR A 226 12.91 -5.95 -9.39
CA THR A 226 12.64 -4.72 -10.15
C THR A 226 13.39 -4.70 -11.47
N ASN A 227 12.73 -4.23 -12.51
CA ASN A 227 13.33 -3.99 -13.83
C ASN A 227 13.07 -2.55 -14.28
N THR A 228 13.58 -1.60 -13.51
CA THR A 228 13.38 -0.16 -13.70
C THR A 228 13.84 0.30 -15.09
N LEU A 229 14.88 -0.28 -15.65
CA LEU A 229 15.39 0.08 -17.00
C LEU A 229 14.37 -0.24 -18.10
N GLN A 230 13.61 -1.31 -17.96
CA GLN A 230 12.58 -1.70 -18.92
C GLN A 230 11.24 -1.02 -18.61
N ALA A 231 10.88 -0.95 -17.32
CA ALA A 231 9.57 -0.46 -16.89
C ALA A 231 9.40 1.06 -16.96
N THR A 232 10.49 1.82 -17.05
CA THR A 232 10.43 3.27 -17.07
C THR A 232 10.41 3.82 -18.49
N SER A 233 9.30 4.45 -18.86
CA SER A 233 9.21 5.20 -20.11
C SER A 233 9.99 6.51 -20.04
N GLY A 234 10.55 6.94 -21.17
CA GLY A 234 11.25 8.24 -21.29
C GLY A 234 12.64 8.29 -20.66
N LEU A 235 13.21 7.18 -20.21
CA LEU A 235 14.61 7.13 -19.83
C LEU A 235 15.51 7.34 -21.05
N LEU A 236 16.49 8.21 -20.90
CA LEU A 236 17.64 8.32 -21.83
C LEU A 236 18.55 7.10 -21.61
N ARG A 237 18.15 5.96 -22.15
CA ARG A 237 18.66 4.64 -21.79
C ARG A 237 20.19 4.58 -21.87
N ASP A 238 20.80 5.05 -22.94
CA ASP A 238 22.27 5.00 -23.11
C ASP A 238 22.98 5.79 -22.02
N SER A 239 22.53 7.00 -21.74
CA SER A 239 23.09 7.83 -20.67
C SER A 239 22.92 7.19 -19.29
N VAL A 240 21.77 6.55 -19.02
CA VAL A 240 21.51 5.83 -17.77
C VAL A 240 22.43 4.62 -17.64
N LEU A 241 22.62 3.84 -18.70
CA LEU A 241 23.47 2.65 -18.71
C LEU A 241 24.95 3.00 -18.49
N GLU A 242 25.45 4.03 -19.16
CA GLU A 242 26.85 4.49 -18.95
C GLU A 242 27.09 4.92 -17.50
N ARG A 243 26.10 5.60 -16.88
CA ARG A 243 26.20 6.01 -15.48
C ARG A 243 26.06 4.84 -14.52
N MET A 244 25.28 3.82 -14.84
CA MET A 244 25.17 2.60 -14.02
C MET A 244 26.47 1.79 -14.00
N LYS A 245 27.25 1.81 -15.07
CA LYS A 245 28.55 1.15 -15.15
C LYS A 245 29.69 1.92 -14.44
N ASP A 246 29.45 3.17 -14.07
CA ASP A 246 30.45 4.01 -13.42
C ASP A 246 30.47 3.80 -11.91
N THR A 247 31.45 3.04 -11.42
CA THR A 247 31.63 2.75 -9.99
C THR A 247 31.93 3.99 -9.14
N SER A 248 32.32 5.12 -9.78
CA SER A 248 32.44 6.40 -9.06
C SER A 248 31.07 7.00 -8.73
N ILE A 249 30.04 6.56 -9.40
CA ILE A 249 28.63 6.99 -9.18
C ILE A 249 27.93 6.04 -8.19
N ILE A 250 27.88 4.75 -8.54
CA ILE A 250 27.37 3.68 -7.69
C ILE A 250 28.50 2.69 -7.43
N PRO A 251 29.19 2.78 -6.28
CA PRO A 251 30.34 1.92 -5.97
C PRO A 251 30.01 0.42 -5.90
N LEU A 252 28.78 0.07 -5.52
CA LEU A 252 28.32 -1.31 -5.42
C LEU A 252 26.82 -1.41 -5.78
N HIS A 253 26.53 -2.25 -6.77
CA HIS A 253 25.17 -2.61 -7.14
C HIS A 253 24.91 -4.11 -6.93
N ILE A 254 23.93 -4.45 -6.11
CA ILE A 254 23.50 -5.81 -5.85
C ILE A 254 22.08 -5.97 -6.39
N ALA A 255 21.84 -6.98 -7.22
CA ALA A 255 20.51 -7.34 -7.66
C ALA A 255 20.09 -8.68 -7.03
N CYS A 256 18.89 -8.75 -6.49
CA CYS A 256 18.27 -9.98 -6.03
C CYS A 256 17.00 -10.19 -6.85
N ASP A 257 16.95 -11.25 -7.64
CA ASP A 257 15.84 -11.50 -8.56
C ASP A 257 15.72 -12.99 -8.92
N VAL A 258 14.56 -13.36 -9.44
CA VAL A 258 14.27 -14.73 -9.92
C VAL A 258 14.78 -14.98 -11.34
N VAL A 259 15.10 -13.91 -12.08
CA VAL A 259 15.69 -13.95 -13.43
C VAL A 259 16.68 -12.81 -13.61
N ILE A 260 17.64 -12.97 -14.51
CA ILE A 260 18.57 -11.91 -14.89
C ILE A 260 17.90 -11.08 -15.99
N GLY A 261 17.21 -10.01 -15.59
CA GLY A 261 16.60 -9.05 -16.50
C GLY A 261 17.53 -7.92 -16.90
N GLU A 262 17.00 -6.95 -17.68
CA GLU A 262 17.77 -5.82 -18.22
C GLU A 262 18.38 -4.92 -17.14
N HIS A 263 17.80 -4.89 -15.94
CA HIS A 263 18.34 -4.12 -14.82
C HIS A 263 19.40 -4.93 -14.08
N ALA A 264 19.10 -6.18 -13.74
CA ALA A 264 19.96 -7.04 -12.94
C ALA A 264 21.31 -7.35 -13.60
N GLN A 265 21.37 -7.43 -14.94
CA GLN A 265 22.61 -7.71 -15.68
C GLN A 265 23.71 -6.66 -15.46
N TYR A 266 23.39 -5.47 -14.96
CA TYR A 266 24.35 -4.41 -14.66
C TYR A 266 24.79 -4.38 -13.20
N ALA A 267 24.33 -5.33 -12.38
CA ALA A 267 24.76 -5.45 -11.00
C ALA A 267 26.16 -6.08 -10.90
N ASP A 268 26.92 -5.70 -9.88
CA ASP A 268 28.20 -6.31 -9.54
C ASP A 268 28.00 -7.72 -8.96
N TYR A 269 26.91 -7.91 -8.21
CA TYR A 269 26.51 -9.21 -7.66
C TYR A 269 25.03 -9.46 -7.95
N ILE A 270 24.73 -10.71 -8.33
CA ILE A 270 23.37 -11.19 -8.54
C ILE A 270 23.10 -12.29 -7.50
N VAL A 271 22.13 -12.04 -6.63
CA VAL A 271 21.65 -12.99 -5.64
C VAL A 271 20.40 -13.66 -6.21
N PRO A 272 20.41 -14.99 -6.39
CA PRO A 272 19.19 -15.68 -6.85
C PRO A 272 18.11 -15.62 -5.78
N ASP A 273 16.88 -15.34 -6.19
CA ASP A 273 15.72 -15.31 -5.31
C ASP A 273 14.74 -16.44 -5.61
N THR A 274 13.88 -16.72 -4.66
CA THR A 274 12.86 -17.76 -4.73
C THR A 274 11.60 -17.23 -5.42
N ASN A 275 10.97 -18.08 -6.21
CA ASN A 275 9.67 -17.76 -6.82
C ASN A 275 8.50 -17.98 -5.82
N PRO A 276 7.26 -17.58 -6.14
CA PRO A 276 6.13 -17.72 -5.24
C PRO A 276 5.82 -19.13 -4.73
N PHE A 277 6.19 -20.19 -5.46
CA PHE A 277 6.00 -21.59 -5.03
C PHE A 277 7.08 -22.08 -4.08
N GLU A 278 8.16 -21.34 -3.93
CA GLU A 278 9.34 -21.64 -3.14
C GLU A 278 9.49 -20.74 -1.91
N SER A 279 8.58 -19.80 -1.70
CA SER A 279 8.74 -18.74 -0.70
C SER A 279 7.56 -18.61 0.24
N PHE A 280 7.83 -18.08 1.42
CA PHE A 280 6.82 -17.65 2.36
C PHE A 280 6.21 -16.31 1.96
N GLY A 281 5.00 -16.04 2.48
CA GLY A 281 4.38 -14.74 2.39
C GLY A 281 3.16 -14.65 3.29
N VAL A 282 2.96 -13.49 3.89
CA VAL A 282 1.74 -13.17 4.64
C VAL A 282 1.22 -11.83 4.15
N VAL A 283 0.01 -11.81 3.66
CA VAL A 283 -0.60 -10.62 3.10
C VAL A 283 -2.02 -10.41 3.62
N THR A 284 -2.34 -9.17 3.95
CA THR A 284 -3.72 -8.76 4.20
C THR A 284 -4.53 -8.95 2.93
N ASN A 285 -5.73 -9.53 3.04
CA ASN A 285 -6.59 -9.74 1.88
C ASN A 285 -6.81 -8.44 1.11
N GLU A 286 -6.63 -8.54 -0.19
CA GLU A 286 -6.98 -7.46 -1.12
C GLU A 286 -8.51 -7.30 -1.16
N GLY A 287 -8.97 -6.16 -1.65
CA GLY A 287 -10.38 -5.85 -1.79
C GLY A 287 -11.19 -6.78 -2.70
N PHE A 288 -10.56 -7.76 -3.33
CA PHE A 288 -11.24 -8.79 -4.14
C PHE A 288 -11.95 -9.86 -3.30
N PHE A 289 -11.56 -10.02 -2.04
CA PHE A 289 -12.14 -11.00 -1.14
C PHE A 289 -13.23 -10.35 -0.29
N LYS A 290 -14.34 -11.04 -0.17
CA LYS A 290 -15.52 -10.57 0.56
C LYS A 290 -15.47 -10.87 2.06
N SER A 291 -14.49 -11.65 2.50
CA SER A 291 -14.25 -11.96 3.90
C SER A 291 -13.08 -11.17 4.46
N LYS A 292 -13.12 -10.91 5.77
CA LYS A 292 -11.99 -10.37 6.52
C LYS A 292 -10.94 -11.47 6.70
N GLY A 293 -9.68 -11.19 6.44
CA GLY A 293 -8.63 -12.17 6.66
C GLY A 293 -7.25 -11.78 6.17
N ASN A 294 -6.31 -12.67 6.44
CA ASN A 294 -4.95 -12.63 5.93
C ASN A 294 -4.67 -13.92 5.17
N SER A 295 -4.16 -13.81 3.97
CA SER A 295 -3.66 -14.95 3.20
C SER A 295 -2.24 -15.29 3.61
N VAL A 296 -1.93 -16.58 3.66
CA VAL A 296 -0.60 -17.09 3.96
C VAL A 296 -0.15 -17.98 2.81
N ARG A 297 1.07 -17.76 2.37
CA ARG A 297 1.77 -18.61 1.42
C ARG A 297 2.97 -19.24 2.12
N TRP A 298 3.25 -20.49 1.83
CA TRP A 298 4.41 -21.23 2.28
C TRP A 298 4.99 -22.06 1.13
N PRO A 299 6.29 -22.42 1.16
CA PRO A 299 6.91 -23.17 0.08
C PRO A 299 6.19 -24.48 -0.21
N ALA A 300 5.69 -24.65 -1.42
CA ALA A 300 5.08 -25.89 -1.91
C ALA A 300 6.13 -26.88 -2.45
N LYS A 301 7.33 -26.40 -2.68
CA LYS A 301 8.49 -27.18 -3.13
C LYS A 301 9.77 -26.60 -2.53
N THR A 302 10.79 -27.44 -2.45
CA THR A 302 12.15 -27.01 -2.07
C THR A 302 12.64 -25.99 -3.11
N PRO A 303 13.22 -24.85 -2.68
CA PRO A 303 13.80 -23.89 -3.59
C PRO A 303 14.84 -24.52 -4.53
N GLU A 304 14.83 -24.10 -5.80
CA GLU A 304 15.83 -24.52 -6.80
C GLU A 304 17.07 -23.63 -6.82
N THR A 305 17.09 -22.60 -5.99
CA THR A 305 18.26 -21.74 -5.81
C THR A 305 19.42 -22.53 -5.17
N ILE A 306 20.61 -21.97 -5.22
CA ILE A 306 21.80 -22.60 -4.65
C ILE A 306 21.62 -22.84 -3.15
N GLU A 307 22.04 -23.99 -2.69
CA GLU A 307 22.14 -24.29 -1.27
C GLU A 307 23.28 -23.50 -0.64
N ILE A 308 23.01 -22.90 0.50
CA ILE A 308 23.97 -22.15 1.31
C ILE A 308 24.17 -22.86 2.66
N SER A 309 25.01 -22.30 3.54
CA SER A 309 25.33 -22.91 4.83
C SER A 309 24.09 -23.25 5.66
N GLY A 310 24.09 -24.42 6.29
CA GLY A 310 23.03 -24.88 7.17
C GLY A 310 21.81 -25.49 6.46
N GLY A 311 21.96 -25.93 5.21
CA GLY A 311 20.86 -26.54 4.43
C GLY A 311 19.81 -25.55 3.98
N ARG A 312 20.11 -24.25 4.06
CA ARG A 312 19.26 -23.17 3.57
C ARG A 312 19.49 -22.93 2.08
N HIS A 313 18.55 -22.35 1.42
CA HIS A 313 18.67 -21.95 0.02
C HIS A 313 18.78 -20.43 -0.10
N ALA A 314 19.51 -19.98 -1.12
CA ALA A 314 19.64 -18.54 -1.40
C ALA A 314 18.25 -17.94 -1.67
N SER A 315 17.99 -16.83 -1.02
CA SER A 315 16.79 -16.01 -1.15
C SER A 315 17.10 -14.60 -0.71
N PHE A 316 16.21 -13.66 -0.99
CA PHE A 316 16.36 -12.30 -0.51
C PHE A 316 16.43 -12.23 1.03
N GLU A 317 15.60 -12.97 1.73
CA GLU A 317 15.56 -13.01 3.19
C GLU A 317 16.82 -13.63 3.77
N ALA A 318 17.27 -14.75 3.24
CA ALA A 318 18.51 -15.40 3.69
C ALA A 318 19.71 -14.47 3.48
N PHE A 319 19.79 -13.82 2.33
CA PHE A 319 20.83 -12.81 2.03
C PHE A 319 20.81 -11.67 3.04
N CYS A 320 19.64 -11.09 3.32
CA CYS A 320 19.51 -10.01 4.29
C CYS A 320 19.93 -10.44 5.70
N CYS A 321 19.53 -11.63 6.15
CA CYS A 321 19.91 -12.18 7.46
C CYS A 321 21.42 -12.41 7.56
N ASP A 322 22.03 -12.98 6.53
CA ASP A 322 23.47 -13.28 6.55
C ASP A 322 24.33 -12.02 6.48
N VAL A 323 23.97 -11.04 5.63
CA VAL A 323 24.64 -9.73 5.59
C VAL A 323 24.51 -9.02 6.94
N ALA A 324 23.33 -9.04 7.54
CA ALA A 324 23.11 -8.41 8.84
C ALA A 324 24.00 -9.02 9.92
N LYS A 325 24.13 -10.37 9.95
CA LYS A 325 25.02 -11.06 10.88
C LYS A 325 26.49 -10.74 10.66
N VAL A 326 26.95 -10.73 9.40
CA VAL A 326 28.33 -10.40 9.05
C VAL A 326 28.67 -8.94 9.40
N CYS A 327 27.69 -8.06 9.35
CA CYS A 327 27.83 -6.66 9.72
C CYS A 327 27.60 -6.38 11.21
N ASP A 328 27.47 -7.39 12.05
CA ASP A 328 27.16 -7.29 13.48
C ASP A 328 25.91 -6.42 13.77
N MET A 329 24.93 -6.48 12.87
CA MET A 329 23.68 -5.75 13.06
C MET A 329 22.83 -6.42 14.15
N PRO A 330 22.36 -5.65 15.15
CA PRO A 330 21.53 -6.21 16.20
C PRO A 330 20.17 -6.67 15.66
N GLY A 331 19.60 -7.72 16.34
CA GLY A 331 18.27 -8.22 16.00
C GLY A 331 18.26 -9.31 14.93
N PHE A 332 19.39 -9.92 14.65
CA PHE A 332 19.57 -11.08 13.80
C PHE A 332 20.36 -12.18 14.54
N GLY A 333 20.30 -13.40 14.06
CA GLY A 333 20.94 -14.54 14.70
C GLY A 333 19.99 -15.33 15.60
N ASP A 334 20.55 -16.04 16.60
CA ASP A 334 19.77 -17.01 17.39
C ASP A 334 18.88 -16.35 18.45
N ASP A 335 19.23 -15.18 18.95
CA ASP A 335 18.53 -14.46 20.01
C ASP A 335 17.94 -13.13 19.50
N ALA A 336 17.31 -13.16 18.34
CA ALA A 336 16.94 -11.97 17.59
C ALA A 336 15.57 -11.37 17.93
N VAL A 337 14.57 -12.21 18.14
CA VAL A 337 13.17 -11.84 18.34
C VAL A 337 12.72 -12.22 19.73
N THR A 338 12.11 -11.26 20.44
CA THR A 338 11.56 -11.54 21.78
C THR A 338 10.05 -11.78 21.65
N ASP A 339 9.57 -12.86 22.25
CA ASP A 339 8.14 -13.14 22.39
C ASP A 339 7.50 -12.34 23.55
N VAL A 340 6.20 -12.52 23.74
CA VAL A 340 5.44 -11.81 24.80
C VAL A 340 5.82 -12.27 26.21
N ASP A 341 6.43 -13.44 26.36
CA ASP A 341 6.86 -14.01 27.64
C ASP A 341 8.33 -13.64 27.95
N GLY A 342 9.00 -12.92 27.05
CA GLY A 342 10.37 -12.46 27.19
C GLY A 342 11.43 -13.46 26.75
N LYS A 343 11.04 -14.59 26.15
CA LYS A 343 11.97 -15.57 25.58
C LYS A 343 12.45 -15.07 24.22
N THR A 344 13.73 -15.31 23.94
CA THR A 344 14.35 -14.99 22.64
C THR A 344 14.24 -16.13 21.65
N TRP A 345 14.16 -15.76 20.37
CA TRP A 345 13.96 -16.66 19.24
C TRP A 345 14.84 -16.28 18.07
N PRO A 346 15.19 -17.21 17.18
CA PRO A 346 16.06 -16.93 16.05
C PRO A 346 15.39 -16.07 14.97
N LEU A 347 16.24 -15.34 14.24
CA LEU A 347 15.95 -14.72 12.95
C LEU A 347 17.16 -14.94 12.03
N ASN A 348 17.21 -16.11 11.43
CA ASN A 348 18.29 -16.58 10.57
C ASN A 348 17.84 -16.75 9.11
N ASP A 349 16.52 -16.92 8.89
CA ASP A 349 15.97 -17.20 7.56
C ASP A 349 14.50 -16.77 7.48
N ALA A 350 13.91 -16.89 6.30
CA ALA A 350 12.51 -16.58 6.00
C ALA A 350 11.54 -17.30 6.94
N CYS A 351 11.74 -18.58 7.22
CA CYS A 351 10.87 -19.35 8.11
C CYS A 351 10.80 -18.74 9.51
N ASP A 352 11.91 -18.23 10.04
CA ASP A 352 11.94 -17.59 11.35
C ASP A 352 11.06 -16.37 11.46
N PHE A 353 10.99 -15.57 10.40
CA PHE A 353 10.14 -14.37 10.35
C PHE A 353 8.68 -14.73 10.08
N PHE A 354 8.44 -15.46 8.99
CA PHE A 354 7.09 -15.69 8.51
C PHE A 354 6.26 -16.60 9.42
N LEU A 355 6.86 -17.63 10.02
CA LEU A 355 6.12 -18.52 10.92
C LEU A 355 5.77 -17.83 12.24
N LYS A 356 6.59 -16.91 12.74
CA LYS A 356 6.22 -16.02 13.86
C LYS A 356 5.09 -15.06 13.50
N ALA A 357 5.09 -14.53 12.26
CA ALA A 357 3.98 -13.73 11.76
C ALA A 357 2.69 -14.55 11.65
N VAL A 358 2.78 -15.81 11.25
CA VAL A 358 1.65 -16.76 11.24
C VAL A 358 1.18 -17.09 12.65
N ALA A 359 2.08 -17.26 13.62
CA ALA A 359 1.71 -17.43 15.02
C ALA A 359 0.95 -16.23 15.56
N ASN A 360 1.38 -15.00 15.25
CA ASN A 360 0.63 -13.79 15.57
C ASN A 360 -0.79 -13.82 14.98
N LEU A 361 -0.93 -14.28 13.75
CA LEU A 361 -2.21 -14.42 13.08
C LEU A 361 -3.08 -15.52 13.73
N ALA A 362 -2.49 -16.65 14.10
CA ALA A 362 -3.18 -17.76 14.75
C ALA A 362 -3.77 -17.38 16.11
N TYR A 363 -3.10 -16.49 16.84
CA TYR A 363 -3.52 -16.05 18.18
C TYR A 363 -4.24 -14.68 18.20
N ASP A 364 -4.59 -14.11 17.03
CA ASP A 364 -5.36 -12.86 17.01
C ASP A 364 -6.75 -13.06 17.63
N ALA A 365 -7.18 -12.10 18.46
CA ALA A 365 -8.46 -12.12 19.19
C ALA A 365 -8.70 -13.45 19.94
N THR A 366 -9.28 -14.44 19.29
CA THR A 366 -9.45 -15.80 19.81
C THR A 366 -8.48 -16.73 19.06
N PRO A 367 -7.65 -17.52 19.76
CA PRO A 367 -6.77 -18.48 19.08
C PRO A 367 -7.57 -19.43 18.17
N VAL A 368 -6.97 -19.77 17.02
CA VAL A 368 -7.55 -20.80 16.15
C VAL A 368 -7.44 -22.18 16.80
N ASP A 369 -8.23 -23.14 16.32
CA ASP A 369 -8.10 -24.53 16.71
C ASP A 369 -6.74 -25.11 16.23
N ASP A 370 -6.34 -26.23 16.80
CA ASP A 370 -5.23 -27.00 16.30
C ASP A 370 -5.54 -27.57 14.91
N VAL A 371 -4.53 -27.87 14.13
CA VAL A 371 -4.68 -28.44 12.80
C VAL A 371 -5.44 -29.78 12.87
N ALA A 372 -6.42 -29.95 11.97
CA ALA A 372 -7.18 -31.19 11.91
C ALA A 372 -6.32 -32.36 11.40
N SER A 373 -6.56 -33.57 11.95
CA SER A 373 -5.83 -34.78 11.53
C SER A 373 -5.97 -35.11 10.04
N GLU A 374 -7.10 -34.70 9.43
CA GLU A 374 -7.31 -34.86 8.00
C GLU A 374 -6.41 -33.93 7.18
N ASP A 375 -6.29 -32.67 7.59
CA ASP A 375 -5.40 -31.69 6.96
C ASP A 375 -3.93 -32.12 7.09
N MET A 376 -3.52 -32.64 8.26
CA MET A 376 -2.19 -33.19 8.49
C MET A 376 -1.82 -34.26 7.47
N LYS A 377 -2.73 -35.22 7.24
CA LYS A 377 -2.52 -36.31 6.29
C LYS A 377 -2.58 -35.85 4.83
N LEU A 378 -3.59 -35.05 4.49
CA LEU A 378 -3.83 -34.60 3.10
C LEU A 378 -2.64 -33.79 2.55
N GLN A 379 -2.03 -32.98 3.40
CA GLN A 379 -0.94 -32.06 3.01
C GLN A 379 0.43 -32.54 3.47
N ALA A 380 0.53 -33.73 4.03
CA ALA A 380 1.78 -34.34 4.53
C ALA A 380 2.57 -33.40 5.48
N LEU A 381 1.87 -32.70 6.38
CA LEU A 381 2.45 -31.66 7.24
C LEU A 381 3.43 -32.23 8.28
N ASP A 382 3.41 -33.52 8.53
CA ASP A 382 4.39 -34.20 9.38
C ASP A 382 5.82 -34.19 8.78
N ASN A 383 5.91 -34.01 7.45
CA ASN A 383 7.18 -34.04 6.72
C ASN A 383 7.81 -32.64 6.55
N LEU A 384 7.26 -31.61 7.18
CA LEU A 384 7.82 -30.26 7.11
C LEU A 384 9.21 -30.20 7.78
N PRO A 385 10.11 -29.33 7.30
CA PRO A 385 11.45 -29.20 7.83
C PRO A 385 11.47 -28.94 9.34
N GLU A 386 12.40 -29.55 10.04
CA GLU A 386 12.56 -29.36 11.50
C GLU A 386 12.84 -27.88 11.85
N ALA A 387 13.56 -27.17 11.00
CA ALA A 387 13.81 -25.74 11.15
C ALA A 387 12.51 -24.92 11.24
N TRP A 388 11.44 -25.34 10.56
CA TRP A 388 10.16 -24.65 10.64
C TRP A 388 9.46 -24.86 11.98
N LYS A 389 9.53 -26.07 12.52
CA LYS A 389 8.97 -26.38 13.85
C LYS A 389 9.67 -25.55 14.93
N ASN A 390 10.99 -25.40 14.80
CA ASN A 390 11.82 -24.67 15.75
C ASN A 390 11.69 -23.13 15.65
N ALA A 391 11.02 -22.62 14.62
CA ALA A 391 10.81 -21.18 14.44
C ALA A 391 9.80 -20.57 15.43
N VAL A 392 8.94 -21.39 16.03
CA VAL A 392 7.90 -21.01 17.00
C VAL A 392 7.90 -22.00 18.17
N SER A 393 7.08 -21.75 19.22
CA SER A 393 7.00 -22.70 20.33
C SER A 393 6.25 -23.98 19.94
N GLU A 394 6.52 -25.06 20.68
CA GLU A 394 5.84 -26.35 20.51
C GLU A 394 4.32 -26.21 20.68
N GLU A 395 3.87 -25.37 21.61
CA GLU A 395 2.45 -25.06 21.84
C GLU A 395 1.80 -24.33 20.67
N GLU A 396 2.55 -23.46 19.99
CA GLU A 396 2.06 -22.67 18.86
C GLU A 396 1.98 -23.47 17.56
N TRP A 397 2.86 -24.47 17.41
CA TRP A 397 3.03 -25.17 16.14
C TRP A 397 1.73 -25.78 15.58
N PRO A 398 0.88 -26.48 16.35
CA PRO A 398 -0.38 -27.01 15.82
C PRO A 398 -1.34 -25.92 15.28
N LYS A 399 -1.33 -24.74 15.88
CA LYS A 399 -2.16 -23.60 15.43
C LYS A 399 -1.56 -22.90 14.21
N VAL A 400 -0.24 -22.84 14.13
CA VAL A 400 0.47 -22.37 12.93
C VAL A 400 0.15 -23.30 11.77
N LEU A 401 0.20 -24.61 11.96
CA LEU A 401 -0.20 -25.59 10.94
C LEU A 401 -1.64 -25.44 10.48
N ASN A 402 -2.57 -25.13 11.39
CA ASN A 402 -3.96 -24.85 11.02
C ASN A 402 -4.06 -23.68 10.04
N VAL A 403 -3.33 -22.59 10.30
CA VAL A 403 -3.34 -21.41 9.41
C VAL A 403 -2.65 -21.71 8.09
N LEU A 404 -1.54 -22.45 8.09
CA LEU A 404 -0.82 -22.85 6.87
C LEU A 404 -1.69 -23.74 5.99
N SER A 405 -2.31 -24.78 6.56
CA SER A 405 -3.11 -25.76 5.84
C SER A 405 -4.33 -25.13 5.13
N ARG A 406 -4.84 -24.05 5.69
CA ARG A 406 -5.99 -23.31 5.17
C ARG A 406 -5.59 -22.14 4.25
N GLY A 407 -4.31 -21.93 4.01
CA GLY A 407 -3.80 -20.80 3.21
C GLY A 407 -4.05 -19.44 3.85
N GLY A 408 -4.29 -19.41 5.17
CA GLY A 408 -4.52 -18.17 5.91
C GLY A 408 -5.55 -18.28 7.03
N ARG A 409 -5.90 -17.10 7.56
CA ARG A 409 -6.98 -16.97 8.54
C ARG A 409 -8.07 -16.07 7.97
N PHE A 410 -9.27 -16.60 7.87
CA PHE A 410 -10.41 -15.93 7.26
C PHE A 410 -11.63 -15.98 8.18
N TRP A 411 -12.37 -14.89 8.17
CA TRP A 411 -13.69 -14.85 8.80
C TRP A 411 -14.74 -15.45 7.85
N PRO A 412 -15.75 -16.11 8.35
CA PRO A 412 -16.86 -16.61 7.54
C PRO A 412 -17.48 -15.49 6.70
N MET A 413 -17.81 -15.78 5.45
CA MET A 413 -18.33 -14.78 4.53
C MET A 413 -19.66 -14.18 5.01
N GLU A 414 -20.52 -14.99 5.60
CA GLU A 414 -21.80 -14.59 6.20
C GLU A 414 -21.62 -13.58 7.33
N ASP A 415 -20.52 -13.68 8.09
CA ASP A 415 -20.20 -12.70 9.14
C ASP A 415 -19.68 -11.38 8.58
N CYS A 416 -19.17 -11.40 7.37
CA CYS A 416 -18.57 -10.24 6.71
C CYS A 416 -19.55 -9.43 5.88
N ILE A 417 -20.73 -9.96 5.57
CA ILE A 417 -21.74 -9.34 4.71
C ILE A 417 -22.99 -9.03 5.51
N GLY A 418 -23.48 -7.80 5.39
CA GLY A 418 -24.74 -7.36 5.95
C GLY A 418 -25.95 -7.88 5.16
N LYS A 419 -27.15 -7.77 5.75
CA LYS A 419 -28.41 -8.22 5.13
C LYS A 419 -28.70 -7.58 3.77
N ASN A 420 -28.24 -6.34 3.57
CA ASN A 420 -28.38 -5.58 2.32
C ASN A 420 -27.28 -5.87 1.30
N GLY A 421 -26.37 -6.81 1.58
CA GLY A 421 -25.22 -7.11 0.74
C GLY A 421 -24.00 -6.19 0.92
N ALA A 422 -24.06 -5.24 1.87
CA ALA A 422 -22.92 -4.38 2.18
C ALA A 422 -21.84 -5.14 2.96
N ILE A 423 -20.57 -4.81 2.69
CA ILE A 423 -19.42 -5.40 3.38
C ILE A 423 -19.23 -4.70 4.72
N LYS A 424 -19.39 -5.41 5.83
CA LYS A 424 -19.40 -4.86 7.19
C LYS A 424 -18.09 -4.22 7.63
N TYR A 425 -16.95 -4.69 7.12
CA TYR A 425 -15.63 -4.23 7.53
C TYR A 425 -15.04 -3.19 6.58
N ALA A 426 -15.83 -2.72 5.64
CA ALA A 426 -15.46 -1.57 4.83
C ALA A 426 -15.44 -0.30 5.70
N THR A 427 -14.27 0.32 5.81
CA THR A 427 -14.08 1.43 6.74
C THR A 427 -14.00 2.79 6.06
N GLU A 428 -13.92 2.82 4.74
CA GLU A 428 -13.76 4.06 3.98
C GLU A 428 -14.83 4.20 2.90
N ASN A 429 -15.33 5.40 2.80
CA ASN A 429 -16.27 5.81 1.76
C ASN A 429 -15.65 6.94 0.93
N LEU A 430 -16.33 7.29 -0.15
CA LEU A 430 -15.87 8.33 -1.07
C LEU A 430 -15.65 9.69 -0.39
N THR A 431 -16.53 10.02 0.57
CA THR A 431 -16.45 11.27 1.32
C THR A 431 -15.17 11.32 2.17
N HIS A 432 -14.81 10.20 2.77
CA HIS A 432 -13.59 10.07 3.56
C HIS A 432 -12.33 10.25 2.69
N PHE A 433 -12.32 9.73 1.49
CA PHE A 433 -11.24 9.94 0.53
C PHE A 433 -11.01 11.44 0.26
N TYR A 434 -12.07 12.20 0.01
CA TYR A 434 -11.98 13.63 -0.22
C TYR A 434 -11.52 14.41 1.02
N SER A 435 -12.09 14.14 2.18
CA SER A 435 -11.77 14.87 3.40
C SER A 435 -10.33 14.63 3.85
N ASN A 436 -9.83 13.40 3.74
CA ASN A 436 -8.45 13.07 4.12
C ASN A 436 -7.44 13.78 3.24
N ARG A 437 -7.65 13.83 1.93
CA ARG A 437 -6.77 14.53 1.01
C ARG A 437 -6.72 16.03 1.32
N LYS A 438 -7.87 16.64 1.56
CA LYS A 438 -7.97 18.05 1.90
C LYS A 438 -7.28 18.41 3.21
N ALA A 439 -7.32 17.53 4.22
CA ALA A 439 -6.80 17.79 5.55
C ALA A 439 -5.28 17.58 5.69
N THR A 440 -4.68 16.71 4.89
CA THR A 440 -3.31 16.25 5.08
C THR A 440 -2.31 16.75 4.05
N ASP A 441 -2.80 17.21 2.91
CA ASP A 441 -1.93 17.62 1.82
C ASP A 441 -1.34 19.01 2.06
N ALA A 442 -0.08 19.14 1.74
CA ALA A 442 0.66 20.37 1.84
C ALA A 442 1.42 20.64 0.53
N ASN A 443 1.62 21.91 0.22
CA ASN A 443 2.51 22.30 -0.86
C ASN A 443 3.90 21.68 -0.63
N PRO A 444 4.46 20.94 -1.59
CA PRO A 444 5.73 20.24 -1.41
C PRO A 444 6.93 21.17 -1.19
N TYR A 445 6.82 22.43 -1.56
CA TYR A 445 7.87 23.43 -1.42
C TYR A 445 7.74 24.23 -0.14
N THR A 446 6.57 24.78 0.14
CA THR A 446 6.37 25.68 1.30
C THR A 446 5.98 24.95 2.57
N GLY A 447 5.31 23.83 2.47
CA GLY A 447 4.75 23.10 3.60
C GLY A 447 3.45 23.67 4.14
N GLU A 448 2.88 24.68 3.47
CA GLU A 448 1.57 25.21 3.82
C GLU A 448 0.49 24.19 3.46
N LYS A 449 -0.51 24.07 4.31
CA LYS A 449 -1.66 23.21 4.02
C LYS A 449 -2.40 23.76 2.82
N LEU A 450 -2.64 22.90 1.84
CA LEU A 450 -3.43 23.27 0.67
C LEU A 450 -4.89 23.37 1.09
N SER A 451 -5.47 24.55 0.87
CA SER A 451 -6.91 24.78 1.02
C SER A 451 -7.56 24.67 -0.34
N GLY A 452 -8.61 23.90 -0.46
CA GLY A 452 -9.33 23.78 -1.73
C GLY A 452 -9.52 22.35 -2.21
N THR A 453 -10.09 22.21 -3.39
CA THR A 453 -10.27 20.93 -4.06
C THR A 453 -8.98 20.50 -4.74
N LEU A 454 -8.74 19.18 -4.83
CA LEU A 454 -7.59 18.57 -5.49
C LEU A 454 -7.34 19.08 -6.92
N THR A 455 -8.36 19.57 -7.57
CA THR A 455 -8.36 19.88 -8.99
C THR A 455 -7.97 21.32 -9.35
N ASN A 456 -7.92 22.24 -8.38
CA ASN A 456 -7.81 23.67 -8.67
C ASN A 456 -6.55 24.35 -8.11
N ASP A 457 -5.56 23.58 -7.67
CA ASP A 457 -4.30 24.15 -7.21
C ASP A 457 -3.20 23.91 -8.26
N PRO A 458 -2.90 24.92 -9.09
CA PRO A 458 -1.89 24.78 -10.14
C PRO A 458 -0.49 24.53 -9.57
N GLU A 459 -0.20 24.94 -8.34
CA GLU A 459 1.08 24.66 -7.69
C GLU A 459 1.24 23.19 -7.32
N ARG A 460 0.13 22.47 -7.18
CA ARG A 460 0.12 21.05 -6.85
C ARG A 460 0.57 20.17 -8.01
N PHE A 461 0.30 20.61 -9.22
CA PHE A 461 0.57 19.88 -10.46
C PHE A 461 1.74 20.45 -11.26
N ALA A 462 2.22 21.64 -10.92
CA ALA A 462 3.33 22.29 -11.62
C ALA A 462 4.68 21.55 -11.48
N TYR A 463 4.74 20.53 -10.61
CA TYR A 463 5.96 19.82 -10.28
C TYR A 463 5.83 18.29 -10.41
N ASN A 464 4.76 17.83 -11.04
CA ASN A 464 4.57 16.41 -11.40
C ASN A 464 5.07 16.13 -12.80
#